data_d2c8cb5ff4050d9d1f1c47c2caa7e927
#
_entry.id   d2c8cb5ff4050d9d1f1c47c2caa7e927
#
_cell.length_a   1.000
_cell.length_b   1.000
_cell.length_c   1.000
_cell.angle_alpha   90.00
_cell.angle_beta   90.00
_cell.angle_gamma   90.00
#
_symmetry.space_group_name_H-M   'P 1'
#
loop_
_entity.id
_entity.type
_entity.pdbx_description
1 polymer ?
#
loop_
_entity_poly.entity_id
_entity_poly.type
_entity_poly.pdbx_seq_one_letter_code
_entity_poly.pdbx_strand_id
1 'polypeptide(L)'
;MKLRFAAALPILVLVLAVSARATDITGQWTATFSTQVGEQHYTYTFKVDGEKLTGTAKSDNGTVAIENGTVKGDDVSFVENLDYQGQKLVITYVGKISGDEIKFTRDVGGAAKEDLVAKRVK
;
A
#
# COMPACT_ATOMS: atom_id res chain seq x y z
N MET A 1 4.25 -39.20 -46.02
CA MET A 1 4.24 -38.62 -45.62
C MET A 1 4.14 -37.94 -44.85
N LYS A 2 4.20 -37.59 -44.50
CA LYS A 2 4.17 -36.88 -43.91
C LYS A 2 4.13 -36.24 -42.97
N LEU A 3 4.21 -35.94 -42.47
CA LEU A 3 4.11 -35.28 -41.66
C LEU A 3 4.21 -34.52 -41.01
N ARG A 4 4.13 -34.29 -40.66
CA ARG A 4 4.15 -33.47 -40.21
C ARG A 4 4.06 -32.90 -39.32
N PHE A 5 4.08 -32.63 -38.78
CA PHE A 5 3.98 -31.96 -37.97
C PHE A 5 4.00 -31.22 -37.38
N ALA A 6 3.89 -31.04 -37.15
CA ALA A 6 3.93 -30.24 -36.68
C ALA A 6 3.96 -29.68 -35.82
N ALA A 7 3.89 -29.35 -35.61
CA ALA A 7 4.07 -28.67 -34.85
C ALA A 7 3.79 -28.06 -34.01
N ALA A 8 3.67 -28.08 -33.79
CA ALA A 8 3.50 -27.40 -33.02
C ALA A 8 3.67 -26.80 -32.10
N LEU A 9 3.74 -26.41 -31.82
CA LEU A 9 3.85 -25.63 -31.04
C LEU A 9 3.64 -25.03 -30.28
N PRO A 10 3.63 -24.89 -29.92
CA PRO A 10 3.49 -24.27 -29.06
C PRO A 10 3.45 -23.37 -28.47
N ILE A 11 3.21 -23.14 -28.16
CA ILE A 11 3.22 -22.27 -27.55
C ILE A 11 3.21 -21.87 -26.56
N LEU A 12 3.50 -21.70 -26.45
CA LEU A 12 3.57 -21.11 -25.57
C LEU A 12 3.25 -20.30 -25.03
N VAL A 13 2.90 -20.34 -24.75
CA VAL A 13 2.58 -19.57 -24.15
C VAL A 13 2.82 -19.07 -23.14
N LEU A 14 3.04 -18.73 -23.14
CA LEU A 14 3.32 -18.13 -22.26
C LEU A 14 2.93 -17.22 -21.71
N VAL A 15 2.60 -17.39 -21.45
CA VAL A 15 2.25 -16.68 -20.82
C VAL A 15 2.55 -16.15 -19.96
N LEU A 16 2.53 -15.88 -20.09
CA LEU A 16 2.90 -15.27 -19.27
C LEU A 16 2.33 -14.79 -18.29
N ALA A 17 2.30 -15.30 -17.84
CA ALA A 17 1.76 -14.92 -16.60
C ALA A 17 2.49 -13.72 -16.16
N VAL A 18 1.94 -12.64 -16.45
CA VAL A 18 2.46 -11.42 -15.89
C VAL A 18 1.90 -11.35 -14.51
N SER A 19 2.63 -11.90 -13.57
CA SER A 19 2.33 -11.57 -12.19
C SER A 19 2.63 -10.08 -12.05
N ALA A 20 1.65 -9.33 -11.60
CA ALA A 20 1.85 -7.92 -11.36
C ALA A 20 2.98 -7.76 -10.35
N ARG A 21 4.00 -7.04 -10.74
CA ARG A 21 5.06 -6.68 -9.82
C ARG A 21 4.56 -5.62 -8.88
N ALA A 22 5.00 -5.70 -7.62
CA ALA A 22 4.74 -4.62 -6.68
C ALA A 22 5.44 -3.37 -7.16
N THR A 23 4.72 -2.25 -7.16
CA THR A 23 5.32 -0.95 -7.44
C THR A 23 6.21 -0.58 -6.26
N ASP A 24 7.40 -0.07 -6.55
CA ASP A 24 8.36 0.26 -5.51
C ASP A 24 8.05 1.62 -4.91
N ILE A 25 7.43 1.60 -3.74
CA ILE A 25 7.13 2.81 -2.98
C ILE A 25 8.08 3.00 -1.82
N THR A 26 9.22 2.34 -1.84
CA THR A 26 10.25 2.51 -0.81
C THR A 26 10.63 3.98 -0.71
N GLY A 27 10.67 4.51 0.51
CA GLY A 27 11.01 5.89 0.78
C GLY A 27 10.02 6.55 1.71
N GLN A 28 10.08 7.88 1.75
CA GLN A 28 9.21 8.66 2.61
C GLN A 28 8.07 9.29 1.83
N TRP A 29 6.92 9.33 2.49
CA TRP A 29 5.69 9.89 1.95
C TRP A 29 5.04 10.73 3.03
N THR A 30 4.41 11.84 2.65
CA THR A 30 3.71 12.70 3.60
C THR A 30 2.25 12.86 3.18
N ALA A 31 1.41 13.08 4.17
CA ALA A 31 0.00 13.34 3.94
C ALA A 31 -0.51 14.28 5.02
N THR A 32 -1.38 15.20 4.61
CA THR A 32 -2.10 16.09 5.52
C THR A 32 -3.57 15.95 5.16
N PHE A 33 -4.39 15.65 6.16
CA PHE A 33 -5.81 15.41 5.93
C PHE A 33 -6.61 15.70 7.17
N SER A 34 -7.91 15.96 6.99
CA SER A 34 -8.80 16.31 8.08
C SER A 34 -9.50 15.07 8.61
N THR A 35 -9.63 15.00 9.92
CA THR A 35 -10.34 13.93 10.60
C THR A 35 -11.33 14.54 11.60
N GLN A 36 -12.10 13.67 12.27
CA GLN A 36 -13.03 14.11 13.29
C GLN A 36 -12.35 14.78 14.49
N VAL A 37 -11.06 14.48 14.69
CA VAL A 37 -10.29 15.06 15.79
C VAL A 37 -9.34 16.15 15.31
N GLY A 38 -9.53 16.64 14.08
CA GLY A 38 -8.73 17.74 13.55
C GLY A 38 -7.84 17.30 12.40
N GLU A 39 -6.98 18.23 12.00
CA GLU A 39 -6.05 17.99 10.88
C GLU A 39 -4.91 17.10 11.36
N GLN A 40 -4.57 16.11 10.53
CA GLN A 40 -3.49 15.18 10.82
C GLN A 40 -2.36 15.38 9.84
N HIS A 41 -1.14 15.27 10.34
CA HIS A 41 0.08 15.32 9.54
C HIS A 41 0.82 14.00 9.74
N TYR A 42 0.95 13.25 8.65
CA TYR A 42 1.60 11.95 8.69
C TYR A 42 2.83 11.92 7.82
N THR A 43 3.85 11.22 8.28
CA THR A 43 4.99 10.81 7.48
C THR A 43 5.05 9.29 7.53
N TYR A 44 4.96 8.69 6.35
CA TYR A 44 5.10 7.25 6.21
C TYR A 44 6.48 6.96 5.65
N THR A 45 7.16 6.00 6.25
CA THR A 45 8.42 5.51 5.72
C THR A 45 8.17 4.06 5.32
N PHE A 46 8.33 3.77 4.03
CA PHE A 46 7.98 2.47 3.47
C PHE A 46 9.22 1.75 2.95
N LYS A 47 9.18 0.43 3.05
CA LYS A 47 10.14 -0.44 2.43
C LYS A 47 9.40 -1.60 1.79
N VAL A 48 9.63 -1.82 0.50
CA VAL A 48 9.01 -2.91 -0.25
C VAL A 48 10.03 -4.00 -0.47
N ASP A 49 9.63 -5.22 -0.13
CA ASP A 49 10.44 -6.41 -0.34
C ASP A 49 9.53 -7.47 -0.96
N GLY A 50 9.63 -7.65 -2.28
CA GLY A 50 8.67 -8.45 -3.02
C GLY A 50 7.30 -7.80 -2.94
N GLU A 51 6.32 -8.52 -2.41
CA GLU A 51 4.98 -7.98 -2.16
C GLU A 51 4.79 -7.54 -0.72
N LYS A 52 5.82 -7.66 0.10
CA LYS A 52 5.73 -7.32 1.50
C LYS A 52 6.08 -5.86 1.71
N LEU A 53 5.23 -5.16 2.45
CA LEU A 53 5.45 -3.77 2.80
C LEU A 53 5.71 -3.67 4.30
N THR A 54 6.82 -3.03 4.65
CA THR A 54 7.13 -2.71 6.05
C THR A 54 7.40 -1.23 6.17
N GLY A 55 7.43 -0.74 7.38
CA GLY A 55 7.77 0.65 7.63
C GLY A 55 7.09 1.20 8.86
N THR A 56 6.99 2.52 8.88
CA THR A 56 6.43 3.24 10.03
C THR A 56 5.46 4.31 9.58
N ALA A 57 4.53 4.63 10.46
CA ALA A 57 3.62 5.77 10.32
C ALA A 57 3.90 6.70 11.49
N LYS A 58 4.29 7.92 11.18
CA LYS A 58 4.60 8.94 12.18
C LYS A 58 3.57 10.04 12.10
N SER A 59 2.99 10.36 13.24
CA SER A 59 2.04 11.46 13.38
C SER A 59 2.39 12.25 14.64
N ASP A 60 1.56 13.24 14.97
CA ASP A 60 1.72 13.98 16.22
C ASP A 60 1.55 13.08 17.44
N ASN A 61 0.93 11.92 17.27
CA ASN A 61 0.73 10.97 18.36
C ASN A 61 1.91 10.00 18.52
N GLY A 62 2.94 10.14 17.72
CA GLY A 62 4.12 9.29 17.80
C GLY A 62 4.32 8.47 16.54
N THR A 63 5.24 7.52 16.62
CA THR A 63 5.61 6.66 15.49
C THR A 63 5.24 5.22 15.83
N VAL A 64 4.54 4.58 14.90
CA VAL A 64 4.19 3.16 15.05
C VAL A 64 4.64 2.39 13.80
N ALA A 65 4.97 1.13 14.00
CA ALA A 65 5.26 0.24 12.87
C ALA A 65 3.96 -0.11 12.17
N ILE A 66 3.96 -0.11 10.85
CA ILE A 66 2.80 -0.61 10.11
C ILE A 66 2.83 -2.13 10.14
N GLU A 67 1.66 -2.75 10.04
CA GLU A 67 1.51 -4.19 10.11
C GLU A 67 0.71 -4.70 8.93
N ASN A 68 0.92 -5.96 8.60
CA ASN A 68 0.19 -6.65 7.52
C ASN A 68 0.28 -5.90 6.19
N GLY A 69 1.44 -5.27 5.93
CA GLY A 69 1.61 -4.48 4.73
C GLY A 69 1.83 -5.32 3.49
N THR A 70 1.12 -4.98 2.43
CA THR A 70 1.28 -5.64 1.13
C THR A 70 1.21 -4.60 0.02
N VAL A 71 1.96 -4.87 -1.04
CA VAL A 71 1.87 -4.13 -2.30
C VAL A 71 1.77 -5.15 -3.41
N LYS A 72 0.68 -5.09 -4.18
CA LYS A 72 0.47 -5.96 -5.34
C LYS A 72 0.12 -5.08 -6.52
N GLY A 73 1.04 -5.01 -7.49
CA GLY A 73 0.89 -4.04 -8.56
C GLY A 73 0.83 -2.64 -7.96
N ASP A 74 -0.26 -1.94 -8.20
CA ASP A 74 -0.48 -0.60 -7.66
C ASP A 74 -1.40 -0.58 -6.44
N ASP A 75 -1.77 -1.75 -5.93
CA ASP A 75 -2.62 -1.85 -4.76
C ASP A 75 -1.77 -2.00 -3.50
N VAL A 76 -2.03 -1.15 -2.53
CA VAL A 76 -1.29 -1.15 -1.28
C VAL A 76 -2.25 -1.20 -0.10
N SER A 77 -1.91 -2.00 0.91
CA SER A 77 -2.70 -2.05 2.13
C SER A 77 -1.79 -2.29 3.33
N PHE A 78 -2.22 -1.77 4.47
CA PHE A 78 -1.53 -2.03 5.74
C PHE A 78 -2.43 -1.63 6.90
N VAL A 79 -1.97 -1.95 8.10
CA VAL A 79 -2.68 -1.65 9.34
C VAL A 79 -1.79 -0.77 10.20
N GLU A 80 -2.37 0.25 10.77
CA GLU A 80 -1.76 1.09 11.80
C GLU A 80 -2.51 0.86 13.10
N ASN A 81 -1.80 0.43 14.13
CA ASN A 81 -2.38 0.29 15.46
C ASN A 81 -2.00 1.50 16.27
N LEU A 82 -2.98 2.33 16.57
CA LEU A 82 -2.76 3.61 17.23
C LEU A 82 -3.34 3.57 18.64
N ASP A 83 -2.57 4.08 19.59
CA ASP A 83 -3.04 4.28 20.96
C ASP A 83 -3.39 5.75 21.10
N TYR A 84 -4.68 6.06 21.13
CA TYR A 84 -5.15 7.44 21.19
C TYR A 84 -5.92 7.65 22.49
N GLN A 85 -5.35 8.45 23.39
CA GLN A 85 -5.97 8.77 24.67
C GLN A 85 -6.38 7.52 25.46
N GLY A 86 -5.50 6.51 25.44
CA GLY A 86 -5.75 5.25 26.15
C GLY A 86 -6.62 4.25 25.41
N GLN A 87 -7.14 4.63 24.24
CA GLN A 87 -7.93 3.72 23.42
C GLN A 87 -7.11 3.18 22.27
N LYS A 88 -7.23 1.89 22.06
CA LYS A 88 -6.54 1.25 20.93
C LYS A 88 -7.42 1.33 19.70
N LEU A 89 -6.88 1.93 18.66
CA LEU A 89 -7.56 2.06 17.37
C LEU A 89 -6.83 1.23 16.35
N VAL A 90 -7.58 0.39 15.65
CA VAL A 90 -7.05 -0.38 14.53
C VAL A 90 -7.45 0.37 13.27
N ILE A 91 -6.46 0.86 12.54
CA ILE A 91 -6.69 1.67 11.35
C ILE A 91 -6.21 0.88 10.14
N THR A 92 -7.12 0.60 9.24
CA THR A 92 -6.83 -0.16 8.03
C THR A 92 -6.71 0.80 6.86
N TYR A 93 -5.61 0.71 6.14
CA TYR A 93 -5.37 1.52 4.94
C TYR A 93 -5.48 0.65 3.71
N VAL A 94 -6.17 1.17 2.71
CA VAL A 94 -6.22 0.58 1.37
C VAL A 94 -5.98 1.71 0.38
N GLY A 95 -5.05 1.52 -0.53
CA GLY A 95 -4.68 2.59 -1.44
C GLY A 95 -4.35 2.14 -2.83
N LYS A 96 -4.30 3.12 -3.70
CA LYS A 96 -3.93 2.94 -5.10
C LYS A 96 -2.76 3.87 -5.40
N ILE A 97 -1.68 3.28 -5.92
CA ILE A 97 -0.46 4.01 -6.25
C ILE A 97 -0.58 4.59 -7.65
N SER A 98 -0.23 5.86 -7.80
CA SER A 98 -0.19 6.53 -9.09
C SER A 98 1.01 7.47 -9.09
N GLY A 99 2.14 7.01 -9.64
CA GLY A 99 3.36 7.82 -9.68
C GLY A 99 3.85 8.17 -8.29
N ASP A 100 3.93 9.45 -8.00
CA ASP A 100 4.43 9.93 -6.72
C ASP A 100 3.32 10.21 -5.71
N GLU A 101 2.14 9.66 -5.97
CA GLU A 101 0.99 9.78 -5.07
C GLU A 101 0.39 8.42 -4.77
N ILE A 102 -0.15 8.29 -3.57
CA ILE A 102 -0.96 7.14 -3.19
C ILE A 102 -2.26 7.69 -2.62
N LYS A 103 -3.36 7.29 -3.23
CA LYS A 103 -4.68 7.66 -2.72
C LYS A 103 -5.15 6.56 -1.79
N PHE A 104 -5.24 6.91 -0.50
CA PHE A 104 -5.63 5.98 0.54
C PHE A 104 -7.04 6.27 1.03
N THR A 105 -7.74 5.19 1.36
CA THR A 105 -8.88 5.25 2.27
C THR A 105 -8.43 4.58 3.55
N ARG A 106 -8.61 5.28 4.69
CA ARG A 106 -8.30 4.70 6.00
C ARG A 106 -9.59 4.51 6.77
N ASP A 107 -9.72 3.33 7.33
CA ASP A 107 -10.90 2.93 8.12
C ASP A 107 -10.45 2.88 9.57
N VAL A 108 -10.99 3.79 10.38
CA VAL A 108 -10.60 3.93 11.78
C VAL A 108 -11.56 3.12 12.62
N GLY A 109 -11.14 1.89 12.96
CA GLY A 109 -11.88 1.01 13.83
C GLY A 109 -13.29 0.68 13.38
N GLY A 110 -13.60 0.83 12.09
CA GLY A 110 -14.94 0.60 11.58
C GLY A 110 -15.89 1.75 11.81
N ALA A 111 -15.47 2.79 12.53
CA ALA A 111 -16.35 3.90 12.92
C ALA A 111 -16.28 5.08 11.97
N ALA A 112 -15.15 5.29 11.30
CA ALA A 112 -14.97 6.42 10.41
C ALA A 112 -14.09 6.01 9.23
N LYS A 113 -14.41 6.56 8.07
CA LYS A 113 -13.58 6.40 6.88
C LYS A 113 -13.08 7.75 6.44
N GLU A 114 -11.80 7.80 6.12
CA GLU A 114 -11.11 9.03 5.77
C GLU A 114 -10.33 8.82 4.50
N ASP A 115 -10.35 9.81 3.62
CA ASP A 115 -9.57 9.77 2.39
C ASP A 115 -8.39 10.69 2.53
N LEU A 116 -7.25 10.25 2.02
CA LEU A 116 -6.06 11.07 2.03
C LEU A 116 -5.21 10.76 0.81
N VAL A 117 -4.32 11.68 0.48
CA VAL A 117 -3.34 11.49 -0.58
C VAL A 117 -1.97 11.61 0.04
N ALA A 118 -1.20 10.53 -0.04
CA ALA A 118 0.19 10.56 0.37
C ALA A 118 1.05 10.94 -0.82
N LYS A 119 2.01 11.82 -0.61
CA LYS A 119 2.90 12.30 -1.66
C LYS A 119 4.32 11.93 -1.32
N ARG A 120 5.05 11.48 -2.33
CA ARG A 120 6.44 11.09 -2.16
C ARG A 120 7.29 12.31 -1.81
N VAL A 121 8.14 12.15 -0.82
CA VAL A 121 9.15 13.16 -0.46
C VAL A 121 10.33 12.96 -1.40
N LYS A 122 10.74 14.05 -2.03
CA LYS A 122 11.85 14.03 -2.99
C LYS A 122 13.06 14.75 -2.45
#